data_4bdab6548cf97e091c2c9e3f7c3795f5
#
_entry.id   4bdab6548cf97e091c2c9e3f7c3795f5
#
_cell.length_a   1.000
_cell.length_b   1.000
_cell.length_c   1.000
_cell.angle_alpha   90.00
_cell.angle_beta   90.00
_cell.angle_gamma   90.00
#
_symmetry.space_group_name_H-M   'P 1'
#
loop_
_entity.id
_entity.type
_entity.pdbx_description
1 polymer ?
#
loop_
_entity_poly.entity_id
_entity_poly.type
_entity_poly.pdbx_seq_one_letter_code
_entity_poly.pdbx_strand_id
1 'polypeptide(L)'
;MTVKKRGGRWHFSFQIKGVRYREAIPEARTKFQAEQAEAKARDQVFQGTYGVVQLGNQDFSQFVSETYLPWAKANKRTWRNDEIIANQWAELFKGKALREVSALAIEKWKRDRAQTITRRGTTRSPASVNLELAVLSRIFALAVELEQAASNPCRKVRKLRVDNQRNRYLSADEETRLMAQLTGRRKHLYPLVALALGTGMRRGELLNLSWPHVDFLRGVIHVVNTKTARDRIIPMSQRVREVLIEQRKTQKGDLVFASRRIAKRRAGEGLVDVKKAFVAACKDAGIEDFHFHDLRHTFATRLGDAGCNATTIARLLGHSNIQMSMRYTHASDDSLRSAVEHAATKMPQTLKQPLTRVAVNT
;
A
#
# COMPACT_ATOMS: atom_id res chain seq x y z
N MET A 1 -17.08 6.05 58.27
CA MET A 1 -17.87 6.75 57.26
C MET A 1 -16.99 6.87 56.02
N THR A 2 -17.43 6.27 54.96
CA THR A 2 -16.70 6.15 53.68
C THR A 2 -16.99 7.31 52.73
N VAL A 3 -18.09 8.04 52.96
CA VAL A 3 -18.50 9.24 52.20
C VAL A 3 -18.31 10.51 53.00
N LYS A 4 -17.64 11.52 52.45
CA LYS A 4 -17.38 12.82 53.10
C LYS A 4 -17.54 13.98 52.11
N LYS A 5 -18.02 15.13 52.60
CA LYS A 5 -18.09 16.39 51.83
C LYS A 5 -16.81 17.20 52.05
N ARG A 6 -16.12 17.60 50.97
CA ARG A 6 -14.91 18.44 50.99
C ARG A 6 -15.02 19.49 49.89
N GLY A 7 -14.79 20.77 50.22
CA GLY A 7 -14.84 21.86 49.23
C GLY A 7 -16.17 21.93 48.45
N GLY A 8 -17.30 21.65 49.12
CA GLY A 8 -18.61 21.66 48.47
C GLY A 8 -18.98 20.40 47.68
N ARG A 9 -18.05 19.48 47.45
CA ARG A 9 -18.26 18.25 46.68
C ARG A 9 -18.24 17.00 47.57
N TRP A 10 -19.01 15.98 47.20
CA TRP A 10 -19.00 14.68 47.86
C TRP A 10 -17.85 13.84 47.34
N HIS A 11 -17.22 13.05 48.22
CA HIS A 11 -16.15 12.10 47.92
C HIS A 11 -16.42 10.78 48.62
N PHE A 12 -16.12 9.68 48.00
CA PHE A 12 -16.04 8.39 48.70
C PHE A 12 -14.57 7.96 48.87
N SER A 13 -14.34 7.11 49.86
CA SER A 13 -13.04 6.44 50.03
C SER A 13 -13.28 5.11 50.75
N PHE A 14 -12.94 4.00 50.06
CA PHE A 14 -13.00 2.65 50.61
C PHE A 14 -11.78 1.84 50.22
N GLN A 15 -11.58 0.67 50.86
CA GLN A 15 -10.45 -0.21 50.61
C GLN A 15 -10.97 -1.64 50.38
N ILE A 16 -10.49 -2.32 49.29
CA ILE A 16 -10.81 -3.70 48.98
C ILE A 16 -9.49 -4.40 48.63
N LYS A 17 -9.21 -5.56 49.23
CA LYS A 17 -7.99 -6.34 49.03
C LYS A 17 -6.68 -5.52 49.09
N GLY A 18 -6.59 -4.60 50.05
CA GLY A 18 -5.40 -3.76 50.26
C GLY A 18 -5.32 -2.54 49.34
N VAL A 19 -6.13 -2.44 48.31
CA VAL A 19 -6.15 -1.31 47.37
C VAL A 19 -7.17 -0.28 47.83
N ARG A 20 -6.75 0.99 47.90
CA ARG A 20 -7.60 2.13 48.30
C ARG A 20 -8.17 2.82 47.08
N TYR A 21 -9.51 2.92 47.03
CA TYR A 21 -10.28 3.63 46.02
C TYR A 21 -10.79 4.93 46.58
N ARG A 22 -10.58 6.04 45.87
CA ARG A 22 -10.97 7.38 46.30
C ARG A 22 -11.30 8.25 45.11
N GLU A 23 -12.53 8.79 45.09
CA GLU A 23 -13.00 9.60 43.96
C GLU A 23 -13.96 10.71 44.46
N ALA A 24 -13.99 11.82 43.69
CA ALA A 24 -14.99 12.88 43.87
C ALA A 24 -16.25 12.50 43.08
N ILE A 25 -17.42 12.83 43.67
CA ILE A 25 -18.73 12.56 43.03
C ILE A 25 -19.36 13.93 42.70
N PRO A 26 -19.04 14.50 41.53
CA PRO A 26 -19.52 15.84 41.13
C PRO A 26 -21.04 15.93 41.05
N GLU A 27 -21.69 14.83 40.73
CA GLU A 27 -23.14 14.74 40.48
C GLU A 27 -23.96 14.59 41.75
N ALA A 28 -23.35 14.19 42.87
CA ALA A 28 -24.09 13.99 44.12
C ALA A 28 -24.37 15.34 44.83
N ARG A 29 -25.64 15.63 44.99
CA ARG A 29 -26.14 16.81 45.75
C ARG A 29 -26.45 16.46 47.20
N THR A 30 -26.80 15.23 47.50
CA THR A 30 -27.17 14.73 48.83
C THR A 30 -26.24 13.63 49.31
N LYS A 31 -26.15 13.42 50.64
CA LYS A 31 -25.39 12.31 51.22
C LYS A 31 -25.87 10.95 50.73
N PHE A 32 -27.16 10.77 50.58
CA PHE A 32 -27.77 9.55 50.07
C PHE A 32 -27.31 9.20 48.65
N GLN A 33 -27.27 10.20 47.74
CA GLN A 33 -26.75 10.01 46.37
C GLN A 33 -25.28 9.64 46.38
N ALA A 34 -24.51 10.20 47.30
CA ALA A 34 -23.10 9.85 47.43
C ALA A 34 -22.86 8.44 47.96
N GLU A 35 -23.70 7.97 48.89
CA GLU A 35 -23.68 6.60 49.41
C GLU A 35 -24.11 5.58 48.34
N GLN A 36 -25.09 5.91 47.50
CA GLN A 36 -25.46 5.07 46.34
C GLN A 36 -24.31 4.97 45.31
N ALA A 37 -23.63 6.08 45.03
CA ALA A 37 -22.49 6.08 44.13
C ALA A 37 -21.32 5.26 44.68
N GLU A 38 -21.05 5.32 45.99
CA GLU A 38 -20.04 4.48 46.64
C GLU A 38 -20.42 2.98 46.56
N ALA A 39 -21.67 2.63 46.85
CA ALA A 39 -22.14 1.25 46.77
C ALA A 39 -21.96 0.69 45.35
N LYS A 40 -22.31 1.47 44.32
CA LYS A 40 -22.09 1.12 42.93
C LYS A 40 -20.62 0.97 42.59
N ALA A 41 -19.76 1.85 43.06
CA ALA A 41 -18.31 1.78 42.85
C ALA A 41 -17.71 0.52 43.52
N ARG A 42 -18.17 0.16 44.72
CA ARG A 42 -17.75 -1.10 45.38
C ARG A 42 -18.14 -2.35 44.58
N ASP A 43 -19.38 -2.39 44.09
CA ASP A 43 -19.85 -3.49 43.25
C ASP A 43 -19.02 -3.61 41.97
N GLN A 44 -18.72 -2.49 41.32
CA GLN A 44 -17.81 -2.46 40.14
C GLN A 44 -16.41 -2.95 40.48
N VAL A 45 -15.85 -2.65 41.64
CA VAL A 45 -14.56 -3.18 42.09
C VAL A 45 -14.62 -4.70 42.30
N PHE A 46 -15.69 -5.20 42.89
CA PHE A 46 -15.91 -6.65 43.05
C PHE A 46 -16.03 -7.37 41.70
N GLN A 47 -16.70 -6.75 40.71
CA GLN A 47 -16.87 -7.26 39.37
C GLN A 47 -15.63 -7.04 38.49
N GLY A 48 -14.60 -6.33 38.98
CA GLY A 48 -13.39 -5.99 38.20
C GLY A 48 -13.64 -4.95 37.09
N THR A 49 -14.74 -4.21 37.16
CA THR A 49 -15.18 -3.23 36.15
C THR A 49 -15.00 -1.76 36.61
N TYR A 50 -14.46 -1.54 37.82
CA TYR A 50 -14.23 -0.20 38.34
C TYR A 50 -13.16 0.56 37.52
N GLY A 51 -13.50 1.76 37.06
CA GLY A 51 -12.62 2.56 36.19
C GLY A 51 -12.55 2.07 34.75
N VAL A 52 -13.21 0.96 34.44
CA VAL A 52 -13.44 0.59 33.05
C VAL A 52 -14.55 1.48 32.52
N VAL A 53 -14.21 2.38 31.60
CA VAL A 53 -15.21 3.11 30.83
C VAL A 53 -16.16 2.06 30.28
N GLN A 54 -17.45 2.11 30.67
CA GLN A 54 -18.46 1.25 30.04
C GLN A 54 -18.59 1.73 28.60
N LEU A 55 -17.75 1.15 27.75
CA LEU A 55 -17.81 1.38 26.31
C LEU A 55 -19.18 0.94 25.85
N GLY A 56 -19.84 1.81 25.08
CA GLY A 56 -21.16 1.56 24.57
C GLY A 56 -21.29 0.16 23.96
N ASN A 57 -22.43 -0.44 24.13
CA ASN A 57 -22.76 -1.77 23.63
C ASN A 57 -23.14 -1.71 22.12
N GLN A 58 -22.44 -0.85 21.37
CA GLN A 58 -22.75 -0.64 19.95
C GLN A 58 -22.50 -1.92 19.17
N ASP A 59 -23.49 -2.32 18.36
CA ASP A 59 -23.38 -3.42 17.42
C ASP A 59 -22.29 -3.14 16.38
N PHE A 60 -21.46 -4.16 16.09
CA PHE A 60 -20.36 -4.04 15.14
C PHE A 60 -20.85 -3.65 13.75
N SER A 61 -21.95 -4.25 13.27
CA SER A 61 -22.48 -3.98 11.94
C SER A 61 -23.03 -2.56 11.83
N GLN A 62 -23.67 -2.09 12.90
CA GLN A 62 -24.14 -0.70 12.99
C GLN A 62 -22.97 0.29 12.99
N PHE A 63 -21.90 0.02 13.76
CA PHE A 63 -20.69 0.87 13.74
C PHE A 63 -20.05 0.92 12.35
N VAL A 64 -20.00 -0.22 11.64
CA VAL A 64 -19.48 -0.27 10.27
C VAL A 64 -20.31 0.60 9.34
N SER A 65 -21.64 0.44 9.33
CA SER A 65 -22.51 1.14 8.39
C SER A 65 -22.66 2.64 8.67
N GLU A 66 -22.79 3.02 9.94
CA GLU A 66 -23.11 4.39 10.34
C GLU A 66 -21.88 5.25 10.62
N THR A 67 -20.74 4.64 10.97
CA THR A 67 -19.54 5.38 11.37
C THR A 67 -18.36 5.11 10.43
N TYR A 68 -17.97 3.85 10.25
CA TYR A 68 -16.75 3.54 9.50
C TYR A 68 -16.88 3.82 8.01
N LEU A 69 -17.96 3.39 7.35
CA LEU A 69 -18.12 3.57 5.90
C LEU A 69 -18.26 5.03 5.50
N PRO A 70 -19.03 5.89 6.20
CA PRO A 70 -19.04 7.33 5.93
C PRO A 70 -17.66 7.96 6.11
N TRP A 71 -16.94 7.60 7.19
CA TRP A 71 -15.57 8.06 7.41
C TRP A 71 -14.63 7.61 6.29
N ALA A 72 -14.68 6.34 5.89
CA ALA A 72 -13.83 5.81 4.82
C ALA A 72 -14.09 6.50 3.49
N LYS A 73 -15.35 6.78 3.16
CA LYS A 73 -15.75 7.51 1.96
C LYS A 73 -15.21 8.93 1.92
N ALA A 74 -15.18 9.61 3.04
CA ALA A 74 -14.66 10.97 3.16
C ALA A 74 -13.13 11.03 3.15
N ASN A 75 -12.43 10.00 3.70
CA ASN A 75 -11.00 10.07 3.99
C ASN A 75 -10.13 9.14 3.13
N LYS A 76 -10.70 8.20 2.37
CA LYS A 76 -9.93 7.19 1.62
C LYS A 76 -10.26 7.18 0.14
N ARG A 77 -9.26 7.32 -0.71
CA ARG A 77 -9.43 7.17 -2.17
C ARG A 77 -9.91 5.76 -2.57
N THR A 78 -9.54 4.73 -1.78
CA THR A 78 -9.87 3.31 -2.04
C THR A 78 -11.08 2.82 -1.23
N TRP A 79 -11.94 3.72 -0.76
CA TRP A 79 -13.06 3.40 0.11
C TRP A 79 -13.99 2.29 -0.40
N ARG A 80 -14.14 2.14 -1.73
CA ARG A 80 -14.97 1.07 -2.34
C ARG A 80 -14.44 -0.34 -2.03
N ASN A 81 -13.11 -0.52 -1.95
CA ASN A 81 -12.53 -1.79 -1.52
C ASN A 81 -12.75 -2.01 -0.02
N ASP A 82 -12.62 -0.96 0.77
CA ASP A 82 -12.93 -1.01 2.19
C ASP A 82 -14.39 -1.38 2.44
N GLU A 83 -15.32 -0.81 1.67
CA GLU A 83 -16.76 -1.09 1.76
C GLU A 83 -17.06 -2.59 1.54
N ILE A 84 -16.50 -3.19 0.48
CA ILE A 84 -16.67 -4.62 0.20
C ILE A 84 -16.18 -5.47 1.38
N ILE A 85 -15.00 -5.16 1.91
CA ILE A 85 -14.37 -5.91 2.99
C ILE A 85 -15.07 -5.65 4.32
N ALA A 86 -15.43 -4.40 4.63
CA ALA A 86 -16.11 -4.03 5.86
C ALA A 86 -17.49 -4.67 5.95
N ASN A 87 -18.24 -4.75 4.83
CA ASN A 87 -19.52 -5.43 4.79
C ASN A 87 -19.38 -6.96 5.03
N GLN A 88 -18.29 -7.58 4.56
CA GLN A 88 -18.01 -8.98 4.89
C GLN A 88 -17.76 -9.19 6.39
N TRP A 89 -17.06 -8.25 7.04
CA TRP A 89 -16.84 -8.26 8.48
C TRP A 89 -18.13 -7.99 9.26
N ALA A 90 -18.97 -7.06 8.76
CA ALA A 90 -20.26 -6.75 9.36
C ALA A 90 -21.19 -7.97 9.36
N GLU A 91 -21.21 -8.73 8.28
CA GLU A 91 -22.00 -9.97 8.22
C GLU A 91 -21.45 -11.07 9.15
N LEU A 92 -20.11 -11.22 9.22
CA LEU A 92 -19.48 -12.21 10.11
C LEU A 92 -19.73 -11.93 11.60
N PHE A 93 -19.74 -10.66 11.99
CA PHE A 93 -19.92 -10.23 13.37
C PHE A 93 -21.31 -9.63 13.64
N LYS A 94 -22.29 -9.95 12.81
CA LYS A 94 -23.67 -9.49 12.96
C LYS A 94 -24.25 -9.88 14.34
N GLY A 95 -24.87 -8.91 14.99
CA GLY A 95 -25.45 -9.10 16.33
C GLY A 95 -24.41 -9.17 17.45
N LYS A 96 -23.13 -8.92 17.19
CA LYS A 96 -22.09 -8.83 18.21
C LYS A 96 -21.74 -7.36 18.49
N ALA A 97 -21.61 -7.04 19.77
CA ALA A 97 -21.04 -5.75 20.15
C ALA A 97 -19.54 -5.67 19.83
N LEU A 98 -18.99 -4.47 19.60
CA LEU A 98 -17.57 -4.25 19.35
C LEU A 98 -16.67 -4.96 20.39
N ARG A 99 -17.05 -4.94 21.68
CA ARG A 99 -16.31 -5.60 22.77
C ARG A 99 -16.25 -7.12 22.68
N GLU A 100 -17.19 -7.73 21.97
CA GLU A 100 -17.30 -9.20 21.85
C GLU A 100 -16.43 -9.77 20.73
N VAL A 101 -15.89 -8.92 19.88
CA VAL A 101 -14.96 -9.34 18.81
C VAL A 101 -13.58 -9.57 19.41
N SER A 102 -13.27 -10.84 19.66
CA SER A 102 -12.02 -11.25 20.30
C SER A 102 -10.90 -11.54 19.28
N ALA A 103 -9.63 -11.42 19.73
CA ALA A 103 -8.48 -11.82 18.94
C ALA A 103 -8.53 -13.31 18.55
N LEU A 104 -9.07 -14.17 19.41
CA LEU A 104 -9.24 -15.60 19.13
C LEU A 104 -10.19 -15.84 17.94
N ALA A 105 -11.32 -15.14 17.90
CA ALA A 105 -12.26 -15.21 16.78
C ALA A 105 -11.62 -14.76 15.47
N ILE A 106 -10.81 -13.72 15.51
CA ILE A 106 -10.07 -13.20 14.33
C ILE A 106 -9.00 -14.21 13.89
N GLU A 107 -8.27 -14.84 14.82
CA GLU A 107 -7.27 -15.87 14.49
C GLU A 107 -7.93 -17.10 13.84
N LYS A 108 -9.08 -17.57 14.37
CA LYS A 108 -9.85 -18.65 13.75
C LYS A 108 -10.26 -18.27 12.34
N TRP A 109 -10.88 -17.10 12.16
CA TRP A 109 -11.27 -16.62 10.84
C TRP A 109 -10.08 -16.56 9.88
N LYS A 110 -8.92 -16.02 10.31
CA LYS A 110 -7.71 -15.90 9.47
C LYS A 110 -7.27 -17.25 8.93
N ARG A 111 -7.25 -18.29 9.78
CA ARG A 111 -6.88 -19.66 9.40
C ARG A 111 -7.86 -20.24 8.39
N ASP A 112 -9.15 -20.14 8.67
CA ASP A 112 -10.20 -20.65 7.81
C ASP A 112 -10.23 -19.89 6.46
N ARG A 113 -10.00 -18.58 6.51
CA ARG A 113 -9.95 -17.71 5.34
C ARG A 113 -8.79 -18.04 4.41
N ALA A 114 -7.64 -18.38 4.95
CA ALA A 114 -6.46 -18.76 4.16
C ALA A 114 -6.69 -20.06 3.37
N GLN A 115 -7.57 -20.93 3.84
CA GLN A 115 -7.94 -22.19 3.16
C GLN A 115 -9.08 -22.02 2.17
N THR A 116 -9.75 -20.86 2.13
CA THR A 116 -10.90 -20.63 1.24
C THR A 116 -10.47 -20.70 -0.23
N ILE A 117 -11.14 -21.53 -1.01
CA ILE A 117 -10.93 -21.63 -2.46
C ILE A 117 -11.58 -20.43 -3.16
N THR A 118 -10.84 -19.76 -4.01
CA THR A 118 -11.31 -18.64 -4.83
C THR A 118 -12.09 -19.15 -6.05
N ARG A 119 -12.82 -18.25 -6.73
CA ARG A 119 -13.48 -18.57 -8.01
C ARG A 119 -12.54 -19.09 -9.11
N ARG A 120 -11.22 -18.95 -8.93
CA ARG A 120 -10.19 -19.45 -9.86
C ARG A 120 -9.67 -20.83 -9.49
N GLY A 121 -10.24 -21.49 -8.47
CA GLY A 121 -9.78 -22.80 -8.01
C GLY A 121 -8.48 -22.77 -7.18
N THR A 122 -7.97 -21.60 -6.81
CA THR A 122 -6.76 -21.45 -5.98
C THR A 122 -7.14 -21.06 -4.56
N THR A 123 -6.29 -21.36 -3.59
CA THR A 123 -6.45 -20.87 -2.21
C THR A 123 -6.30 -19.34 -2.18
N ARG A 124 -6.94 -18.72 -1.20
CA ARG A 124 -6.87 -17.27 -1.03
C ARG A 124 -5.45 -16.85 -0.64
N SER A 125 -4.91 -15.86 -1.35
CA SER A 125 -3.51 -15.45 -1.11
C SER A 125 -3.33 -14.82 0.27
N PRO A 126 -2.18 -15.06 0.95
CA PRO A 126 -1.85 -14.43 2.23
C PRO A 126 -1.96 -12.89 2.20
N ALA A 127 -1.60 -12.26 1.08
CA ALA A 127 -1.73 -10.82 0.90
C ALA A 127 -3.20 -10.35 0.95
N SER A 128 -4.13 -11.11 0.35
CA SER A 128 -5.56 -10.79 0.39
C SER A 128 -6.13 -10.93 1.80
N VAL A 129 -5.75 -11.99 2.53
CA VAL A 129 -6.17 -12.18 3.94
C VAL A 129 -5.62 -11.04 4.81
N ASN A 130 -4.36 -10.66 4.63
CA ASN A 130 -3.76 -9.55 5.37
C ASN A 130 -4.42 -8.19 5.04
N LEU A 131 -4.91 -8.00 3.81
CA LEU A 131 -5.66 -6.80 3.44
C LEU A 131 -7.01 -6.75 4.17
N GLU A 132 -7.72 -7.88 4.26
CA GLU A 132 -8.98 -7.98 5.01
C GLU A 132 -8.77 -7.71 6.50
N LEU A 133 -7.71 -8.25 7.10
CA LEU A 133 -7.30 -7.94 8.48
C LEU A 133 -6.93 -6.46 8.67
N ALA A 134 -6.31 -5.82 7.69
CA ALA A 134 -5.94 -4.40 7.77
C ALA A 134 -7.19 -3.50 7.78
N VAL A 135 -8.24 -3.86 7.05
CA VAL A 135 -9.52 -3.13 7.09
C VAL A 135 -10.18 -3.30 8.46
N LEU A 136 -10.26 -4.53 9.00
CA LEU A 136 -10.80 -4.77 10.35
C LEU A 136 -10.01 -3.99 11.41
N SER A 137 -8.68 -4.01 11.32
CA SER A 137 -7.82 -3.25 12.22
C SER A 137 -8.08 -1.73 12.14
N ARG A 138 -8.40 -1.20 10.97
CA ARG A 138 -8.75 0.22 10.81
C ARG A 138 -10.13 0.54 11.38
N ILE A 139 -11.11 -0.37 11.23
CA ILE A 139 -12.41 -0.24 11.87
C ILE A 139 -12.25 -0.11 13.39
N PHE A 140 -11.50 -1.03 14.02
CA PHE A 140 -11.25 -0.98 15.46
C PHE A 140 -10.36 0.20 15.90
N ALA A 141 -9.42 0.64 15.05
CA ALA A 141 -8.65 1.84 15.35
C ALA A 141 -9.54 3.08 15.43
N LEU A 142 -10.49 3.21 14.49
CA LEU A 142 -11.49 4.29 14.54
C LEU A 142 -12.42 4.14 15.75
N ALA A 143 -12.84 2.92 16.09
CA ALA A 143 -13.67 2.69 17.28
C ALA A 143 -12.95 3.09 18.57
N VAL A 144 -11.64 2.85 18.67
CA VAL A 144 -10.83 3.30 19.81
C VAL A 144 -10.65 4.82 19.81
N GLU A 145 -10.39 5.44 18.64
CA GLU A 145 -10.30 6.89 18.48
C GLU A 145 -11.59 7.62 18.91
N LEU A 146 -12.75 6.98 18.72
CA LEU A 146 -14.07 7.50 19.09
C LEU A 146 -14.57 6.98 20.46
N GLU A 147 -13.71 6.37 21.26
CA GLU A 147 -14.03 5.83 22.58
C GLU A 147 -15.19 4.79 22.59
N GLN A 148 -15.42 4.13 21.44
CA GLN A 148 -16.41 3.05 21.30
C GLN A 148 -15.82 1.66 21.53
N ALA A 149 -14.48 1.54 21.63
CA ALA A 149 -13.79 0.29 21.96
C ALA A 149 -12.58 0.59 22.86
N ALA A 150 -12.34 -0.26 23.88
CA ALA A 150 -11.19 -0.09 24.78
C ALA A 150 -9.85 -0.37 24.10
N SER A 151 -9.83 -1.28 23.14
CA SER A 151 -8.61 -1.69 22.45
C SER A 151 -8.92 -2.30 21.09
N ASN A 152 -7.91 -2.33 20.25
CA ASN A 152 -8.00 -2.97 18.93
C ASN A 152 -7.55 -4.45 19.03
N PRO A 153 -8.47 -5.44 18.91
CA PRO A 153 -8.14 -6.85 19.04
C PRO A 153 -7.21 -7.35 17.94
N CYS A 154 -7.17 -6.69 16.76
CA CYS A 154 -6.30 -7.06 15.66
C CYS A 154 -4.82 -6.86 15.97
N ARG A 155 -4.44 -6.04 16.96
CA ARG A 155 -3.05 -5.85 17.37
C ARG A 155 -2.39 -7.14 17.91
N LYS A 156 -3.20 -8.06 18.43
CA LYS A 156 -2.75 -9.37 18.94
C LYS A 156 -2.68 -10.44 17.85
N VAL A 157 -3.15 -10.14 16.64
CA VAL A 157 -3.21 -11.09 15.51
C VAL A 157 -2.03 -10.86 14.58
N ARG A 158 -1.16 -11.84 14.42
CA ARG A 158 -0.03 -11.78 13.50
C ARG A 158 -0.49 -11.91 12.06
N LYS A 159 0.04 -11.08 11.18
CA LYS A 159 -0.18 -11.18 9.72
C LYS A 159 0.44 -12.47 9.18
N LEU A 160 -0.15 -13.00 8.12
CA LEU A 160 0.45 -14.10 7.37
C LEU A 160 1.72 -13.63 6.67
N ARG A 161 2.72 -14.52 6.62
CA ARG A 161 3.93 -14.25 5.83
C ARG A 161 3.56 -14.15 4.35
N VAL A 162 4.01 -13.11 3.70
CA VAL A 162 3.74 -12.86 2.28
C VAL A 162 5.08 -12.83 1.57
N ASP A 163 5.24 -13.74 0.63
CA ASP A 163 6.32 -13.67 -0.34
C ASP A 163 5.76 -13.06 -1.62
N ASN A 164 6.07 -11.80 -1.86
CA ASN A 164 5.63 -11.04 -3.04
C ASN A 164 6.79 -10.74 -3.98
N GLN A 165 7.93 -11.41 -3.83
CA GLN A 165 9.08 -11.17 -4.70
C GLN A 165 8.83 -11.79 -6.07
N ARG A 166 8.21 -10.98 -6.95
CA ARG A 166 8.07 -11.33 -8.36
C ARG A 166 9.28 -10.80 -9.12
N ASN A 167 10.06 -11.71 -9.72
CA ASN A 167 11.26 -11.38 -10.47
C ASN A 167 11.07 -11.58 -11.98
N ARG A 168 9.81 -11.60 -12.48
CA ARG A 168 9.49 -11.81 -13.88
C ARG A 168 9.76 -10.54 -14.70
N TYR A 169 10.58 -10.62 -15.71
CA TYR A 169 10.87 -9.59 -16.70
C TYR A 169 10.93 -10.21 -18.11
N LEU A 170 10.81 -9.41 -19.17
CA LEU A 170 10.88 -9.88 -20.55
C LEU A 170 12.32 -10.07 -20.99
N SER A 171 12.62 -11.22 -21.60
CA SER A 171 13.81 -11.38 -22.42
C SER A 171 13.68 -10.57 -23.72
N ALA A 172 14.78 -10.36 -24.44
CA ALA A 172 14.77 -9.66 -25.72
C ALA A 172 13.90 -10.39 -26.76
N ASP A 173 13.94 -11.71 -26.76
CA ASP A 173 13.15 -12.56 -27.65
C ASP A 173 11.65 -12.48 -27.31
N GLU A 174 11.29 -12.58 -26.04
CA GLU A 174 9.90 -12.40 -25.60
C GLU A 174 9.36 -11.00 -25.95
N GLU A 175 10.18 -9.93 -25.79
CA GLU A 175 9.77 -8.59 -26.22
C GLU A 175 9.47 -8.55 -27.70
N THR A 176 10.34 -9.12 -28.53
CA THR A 176 10.16 -9.17 -29.98
C THR A 176 8.87 -9.89 -30.36
N ARG A 177 8.60 -11.07 -29.78
CA ARG A 177 7.36 -11.80 -29.99
C ARG A 177 6.13 -11.02 -29.52
N LEU A 178 6.20 -10.38 -28.34
CA LEU A 178 5.11 -9.56 -27.83
C LEU A 178 4.80 -8.39 -28.77
N MET A 179 5.82 -7.64 -29.17
CA MET A 179 5.64 -6.47 -30.03
C MET A 179 5.05 -6.84 -31.40
N ALA A 180 5.37 -8.02 -31.95
CA ALA A 180 4.79 -8.54 -33.19
C ALA A 180 3.27 -8.83 -33.06
N GLN A 181 2.76 -9.13 -31.84
CA GLN A 181 1.33 -9.34 -31.61
C GLN A 181 0.53 -8.03 -31.43
N LEU A 182 1.20 -6.88 -31.33
CA LEU A 182 0.55 -5.60 -31.13
C LEU A 182 0.16 -4.90 -32.44
N THR A 183 -0.43 -5.68 -33.34
CA THR A 183 -0.88 -5.25 -34.68
C THR A 183 -2.41 -5.32 -34.79
N GLY A 184 -2.98 -4.90 -35.90
CA GLY A 184 -4.40 -5.01 -36.21
C GLY A 184 -5.29 -4.44 -35.09
N ARG A 185 -6.16 -5.27 -34.52
CA ARG A 185 -7.06 -4.87 -33.42
C ARG A 185 -6.33 -4.44 -32.15
N ARG A 186 -5.09 -4.86 -31.96
CA ARG A 186 -4.27 -4.56 -30.79
C ARG A 186 -3.26 -3.43 -31.02
N LYS A 187 -3.25 -2.81 -32.21
CA LYS A 187 -2.34 -1.71 -32.54
C LYS A 187 -2.32 -0.58 -31.49
N HIS A 188 -3.43 -0.37 -30.81
CA HIS A 188 -3.55 0.64 -29.74
C HIS A 188 -2.69 0.32 -28.50
N LEU A 189 -2.28 -0.93 -28.29
CA LEU A 189 -1.42 -1.33 -27.18
C LEU A 189 0.06 -1.05 -27.46
N TYR A 190 0.48 -0.99 -28.73
CA TYR A 190 1.88 -0.82 -29.11
C TYR A 190 2.52 0.42 -28.42
N PRO A 191 1.99 1.63 -28.58
CA PRO A 191 2.60 2.80 -27.95
C PRO A 191 2.56 2.72 -26.40
N LEU A 192 1.54 2.11 -25.82
CA LEU A 192 1.42 1.94 -24.38
C LEU A 192 2.48 0.98 -23.83
N VAL A 193 2.72 -0.15 -24.50
CA VAL A 193 3.74 -1.13 -24.10
C VAL A 193 5.13 -0.57 -24.34
N ALA A 194 5.36 0.11 -25.47
CA ALA A 194 6.64 0.75 -25.77
C ALA A 194 7.01 1.83 -24.72
N LEU A 195 6.05 2.65 -24.32
CA LEU A 195 6.26 3.63 -23.24
C LEU A 195 6.50 2.95 -21.88
N ALA A 196 5.75 1.89 -21.56
CA ALA A 196 5.94 1.15 -20.32
C ALA A 196 7.35 0.58 -20.21
N LEU A 197 7.86 -0.03 -21.31
CA LEU A 197 9.21 -0.57 -21.40
C LEU A 197 10.31 0.49 -21.43
N GLY A 198 10.02 1.67 -21.99
CA GLY A 198 11.01 2.75 -22.13
C GLY A 198 11.03 3.77 -20.99
N THR A 199 10.05 3.73 -20.08
CA THR A 199 9.91 4.73 -18.99
C THR A 199 9.70 4.13 -17.61
N GLY A 200 9.29 2.87 -17.53
CA GLY A 200 8.91 2.21 -16.28
C GLY A 200 7.72 2.85 -15.55
N MET A 201 6.92 3.68 -16.22
CA MET A 201 5.73 4.30 -15.63
C MET A 201 4.72 3.25 -15.16
N ARG A 202 4.00 3.55 -14.07
CA ARG A 202 2.88 2.70 -13.63
C ARG A 202 1.75 2.73 -14.65
N ARG A 203 0.99 1.64 -14.77
CA ARG A 203 -0.16 1.58 -15.70
C ARG A 203 -1.10 2.78 -15.54
N GLY A 204 -1.44 3.16 -14.31
CA GLY A 204 -2.31 4.30 -14.07
C GLY A 204 -1.69 5.65 -14.49
N GLU A 205 -0.38 5.81 -14.35
CA GLU A 205 0.34 7.00 -14.80
C GLU A 205 0.35 7.09 -16.33
N LEU A 206 0.58 5.97 -17.03
CA LEU A 206 0.52 5.89 -18.49
C LEU A 206 -0.88 6.22 -19.02
N LEU A 207 -1.93 5.60 -18.44
CA LEU A 207 -3.31 5.80 -18.89
C LEU A 207 -3.85 7.22 -18.65
N ASN A 208 -3.28 7.94 -17.69
CA ASN A 208 -3.62 9.33 -17.37
C ASN A 208 -2.60 10.34 -17.92
N LEU A 209 -1.62 9.89 -18.71
CA LEU A 209 -0.64 10.80 -19.30
C LEU A 209 -1.32 11.75 -20.28
N SER A 210 -1.10 13.05 -20.08
CA SER A 210 -1.61 14.10 -20.95
C SER A 210 -0.48 14.84 -21.68
N TRP A 211 -0.80 15.41 -22.84
CA TRP A 211 0.18 16.09 -23.70
C TRP A 211 0.90 17.27 -23.04
N PRO A 212 0.27 18.10 -22.18
CA PRO A 212 0.98 19.14 -21.46
C PRO A 212 2.15 18.64 -20.57
N HIS A 213 2.12 17.35 -20.23
CA HIS A 213 3.19 16.71 -19.43
C HIS A 213 4.30 16.08 -20.27
N VAL A 214 4.23 16.19 -21.61
CA VAL A 214 5.23 15.66 -22.54
C VAL A 214 5.99 16.83 -23.16
N ASP A 215 7.18 17.10 -22.67
CA ASP A 215 8.05 18.15 -23.18
C ASP A 215 9.00 17.57 -24.25
N PHE A 216 8.63 17.76 -25.50
CA PHE A 216 9.44 17.31 -26.63
C PHE A 216 10.71 18.14 -26.82
N LEU A 217 10.74 19.40 -26.39
CA LEU A 217 11.90 20.26 -26.52
C LEU A 217 13.01 19.82 -25.58
N ARG A 218 12.67 19.62 -24.30
CA ARG A 218 13.59 19.14 -23.29
C ARG A 218 13.80 17.63 -23.31
N GLY A 219 12.97 16.87 -24.05
CA GLY A 219 13.04 15.43 -24.13
C GLY A 219 12.66 14.74 -22.82
N VAL A 220 11.65 15.24 -22.11
CA VAL A 220 11.23 14.70 -20.81
C VAL A 220 9.73 14.50 -20.69
N ILE A 221 9.32 13.57 -19.81
CA ILE A 221 7.94 13.35 -19.38
C ILE A 221 7.82 13.75 -17.91
N HIS A 222 6.87 14.62 -17.59
CA HIS A 222 6.52 15.00 -16.24
C HIS A 222 5.43 14.06 -15.70
N VAL A 223 5.75 13.24 -14.71
CA VAL A 223 4.78 12.35 -14.07
C VAL A 223 4.27 13.04 -12.80
N VAL A 224 3.06 13.54 -12.88
CA VAL A 224 2.38 14.29 -11.80
C VAL A 224 1.24 13.48 -11.20
N ASN A 225 0.70 13.92 -10.07
CA ASN A 225 -0.45 13.28 -9.38
C ASN A 225 -0.24 11.80 -9.09
N THR A 226 0.97 11.43 -8.68
CA THR A 226 1.29 10.05 -8.35
C THR A 226 0.57 9.60 -7.06
N LYS A 227 0.36 8.29 -6.88
CA LYS A 227 -0.21 7.72 -5.65
C LYS A 227 0.57 8.12 -4.38
N THR A 228 1.84 8.48 -4.54
CA THR A 228 2.76 8.87 -3.46
C THR A 228 2.94 10.38 -3.34
N ALA A 229 2.15 11.19 -4.07
CA ALA A 229 2.25 12.66 -4.13
C ALA A 229 3.68 13.19 -4.44
N ARG A 230 4.51 12.38 -5.09
CA ARG A 230 5.85 12.78 -5.52
C ARG A 230 5.89 12.84 -7.04
N ASP A 231 5.99 14.04 -7.56
CA ASP A 231 6.20 14.27 -8.98
C ASP A 231 7.62 13.88 -9.37
N ARG A 232 7.80 13.43 -10.60
CA ARG A 232 9.11 13.09 -11.13
C ARG A 232 9.20 13.35 -12.62
N ILE A 233 10.42 13.55 -13.06
CA ILE A 233 10.75 13.76 -14.46
C ILE A 233 11.46 12.51 -14.99
N ILE A 234 11.00 12.00 -16.14
CA ILE A 234 11.61 10.86 -16.82
C ILE A 234 12.17 11.34 -18.16
N PRO A 235 13.48 11.23 -18.42
CA PRO A 235 14.07 11.50 -19.73
C PRO A 235 13.50 10.52 -20.77
N MET A 236 13.22 11.02 -21.97
CA MET A 236 12.78 10.19 -23.09
C MET A 236 13.99 9.64 -23.87
N SER A 237 14.00 8.32 -24.08
CA SER A 237 14.87 7.76 -25.11
C SER A 237 14.37 8.14 -26.51
N GLN A 238 15.22 8.05 -27.52
CA GLN A 238 14.85 8.32 -28.91
C GLN A 238 13.61 7.50 -29.33
N ARG A 239 13.57 6.21 -28.99
CA ARG A 239 12.43 5.32 -29.27
C ARG A 239 11.13 5.81 -28.61
N VAL A 240 11.16 6.24 -27.34
CA VAL A 240 9.99 6.78 -26.65
C VAL A 240 9.51 8.05 -27.32
N ARG A 241 10.44 8.94 -27.72
CA ARG A 241 10.12 10.19 -28.41
C ARG A 241 9.42 9.93 -29.75
N GLU A 242 9.93 9.02 -30.56
CA GLU A 242 9.34 8.63 -31.85
C GLU A 242 7.91 8.06 -31.69
N VAL A 243 7.73 7.17 -30.73
CA VAL A 243 6.42 6.60 -30.42
C VAL A 243 5.41 7.69 -30.01
N LEU A 244 5.84 8.66 -29.20
CA LEU A 244 4.97 9.77 -28.75
C LEU A 244 4.65 10.72 -29.90
N ILE A 245 5.61 11.02 -30.79
CA ILE A 245 5.37 11.83 -32.00
C ILE A 245 4.34 11.18 -32.89
N GLU A 246 4.46 9.87 -33.16
CA GLU A 246 3.48 9.12 -33.97
C GLU A 246 2.11 9.07 -33.29
N GLN A 247 2.08 8.87 -31.97
CA GLN A 247 0.85 8.87 -31.19
C GLN A 247 0.13 10.23 -31.28
N ARG A 248 0.88 11.34 -31.27
CA ARG A 248 0.32 12.70 -31.36
C ARG A 248 -0.38 12.97 -32.68
N LYS A 249 0.11 12.39 -33.79
CA LYS A 249 -0.55 12.52 -35.10
C LYS A 249 -1.96 11.90 -35.11
N THR A 250 -2.16 10.86 -34.29
CA THR A 250 -3.40 10.06 -34.32
C THR A 250 -4.39 10.41 -33.19
N GLN A 251 -3.95 11.08 -32.14
CA GLN A 251 -4.77 11.44 -30.98
C GLN A 251 -5.11 12.94 -30.97
N LYS A 252 -6.43 13.21 -31.00
CA LYS A 252 -6.99 14.54 -30.84
C LYS A 252 -7.52 14.67 -29.40
N GLY A 253 -6.97 15.53 -28.60
CA GLY A 253 -7.40 15.78 -27.22
C GLY A 253 -6.22 15.78 -26.26
N ASP A 254 -6.50 16.02 -24.98
CA ASP A 254 -5.45 16.25 -23.96
C ASP A 254 -4.72 14.97 -23.54
N LEU A 255 -5.38 13.83 -23.59
CA LEU A 255 -4.78 12.55 -23.16
C LEU A 255 -3.98 11.91 -24.29
N VAL A 256 -2.78 11.39 -23.94
CA VAL A 256 -1.94 10.61 -24.86
C VAL A 256 -2.63 9.31 -25.27
N PHE A 257 -3.36 8.68 -24.34
CA PHE A 257 -4.07 7.43 -24.54
C PHE A 257 -5.57 7.61 -24.29
N ALA A 258 -6.29 8.16 -25.27
CA ALA A 258 -7.74 8.29 -25.22
C ALA A 258 -8.47 7.11 -25.84
N SER A 259 -9.68 6.82 -25.37
CA SER A 259 -10.54 5.80 -25.94
C SER A 259 -11.12 6.26 -27.29
N ARG A 260 -11.00 5.45 -28.32
CA ARG A 260 -11.64 5.69 -29.63
C ARG A 260 -13.09 5.16 -29.72
N ARG A 261 -13.60 4.46 -28.71
CA ARG A 261 -14.94 3.87 -28.73
C ARG A 261 -16.02 4.89 -28.33
N ILE A 262 -16.75 5.35 -29.32
CA ILE A 262 -17.82 6.34 -29.21
C ILE A 262 -19.11 5.78 -28.57
N ALA A 263 -19.35 4.48 -28.56
CA ALA A 263 -20.68 3.89 -28.31
C ALA A 263 -21.13 3.83 -26.82
N LYS A 264 -20.25 4.00 -25.82
CA LYS A 264 -20.61 4.01 -24.37
C LYS A 264 -19.77 4.97 -23.50
N ARG A 265 -18.93 5.81 -24.09
CA ARG A 265 -18.08 6.79 -23.38
C ARG A 265 -17.97 8.07 -24.19
N ARG A 266 -17.85 9.20 -23.48
CA ARG A 266 -17.58 10.48 -24.13
C ARG A 266 -16.24 10.41 -24.85
N ALA A 267 -16.19 10.90 -26.09
CA ALA A 267 -14.94 11.02 -26.84
C ALA A 267 -13.94 11.85 -26.03
N GLY A 268 -12.71 11.36 -25.87
CA GLY A 268 -11.66 12.01 -25.06
C GLY A 268 -11.47 11.43 -23.67
N GLU A 269 -12.34 10.53 -23.17
CA GLU A 269 -12.07 9.81 -21.92
C GLU A 269 -10.91 8.82 -22.09
N GLY A 270 -10.06 8.72 -21.06
CA GLY A 270 -8.90 7.82 -21.08
C GLY A 270 -9.28 6.35 -21.19
N LEU A 271 -8.33 5.52 -21.66
CA LEU A 271 -8.45 4.07 -21.63
C LEU A 271 -8.58 3.61 -20.18
N VAL A 272 -9.64 2.84 -19.87
CA VAL A 272 -9.86 2.40 -18.47
C VAL A 272 -9.17 1.09 -18.16
N ASP A 273 -9.17 0.14 -19.12
CA ASP A 273 -8.54 -1.14 -18.89
C ASP A 273 -7.99 -1.74 -20.20
N VAL A 274 -6.70 -2.00 -20.19
CA VAL A 274 -5.98 -2.68 -21.29
C VAL A 274 -5.62 -4.13 -20.93
N LYS A 275 -6.00 -4.59 -19.72
CA LYS A 275 -5.54 -5.85 -19.15
C LYS A 275 -5.93 -7.06 -20.00
N LYS A 276 -7.20 -7.14 -20.42
CA LYS A 276 -7.69 -8.28 -21.22
C LYS A 276 -6.95 -8.39 -22.57
N ALA A 277 -6.79 -7.27 -23.26
CA ALA A 277 -6.12 -7.22 -24.55
C ALA A 277 -4.62 -7.53 -24.41
N PHE A 278 -3.98 -7.06 -23.34
CA PHE A 278 -2.58 -7.35 -23.06
C PHE A 278 -2.35 -8.82 -22.73
N VAL A 279 -3.17 -9.42 -21.86
CA VAL A 279 -3.09 -10.86 -21.51
C VAL A 279 -3.27 -11.72 -22.75
N ALA A 280 -4.22 -11.37 -23.64
CA ALA A 280 -4.40 -12.07 -24.90
C ALA A 280 -3.17 -11.93 -25.83
N ALA A 281 -2.55 -10.74 -25.88
CA ALA A 281 -1.32 -10.56 -26.66
C ALA A 281 -0.15 -11.39 -26.11
N CYS A 282 0.03 -11.46 -24.78
CA CYS A 282 1.04 -12.31 -24.15
C CYS A 282 0.81 -13.79 -24.47
N LYS A 283 -0.45 -14.26 -24.38
CA LYS A 283 -0.80 -15.65 -24.71
C LYS A 283 -0.45 -16.00 -26.15
N ASP A 284 -0.82 -15.13 -27.10
CA ASP A 284 -0.55 -15.35 -28.52
C ASP A 284 0.95 -15.24 -28.88
N ALA A 285 1.72 -14.51 -28.04
CA ALA A 285 3.18 -14.46 -28.14
C ALA A 285 3.89 -15.64 -27.44
N GLY A 286 3.15 -16.59 -26.83
CA GLY A 286 3.73 -17.69 -26.06
C GLY A 286 4.47 -17.22 -24.80
N ILE A 287 3.97 -16.16 -24.14
CA ILE A 287 4.56 -15.60 -22.93
C ILE A 287 3.65 -15.92 -21.76
N GLU A 288 4.14 -16.79 -20.88
CA GLU A 288 3.42 -17.22 -19.69
C GLU A 288 3.75 -16.36 -18.46
N ASP A 289 2.82 -16.33 -17.51
CA ASP A 289 2.95 -15.65 -16.23
C ASP A 289 3.52 -14.23 -16.34
N PHE A 290 3.00 -13.42 -17.28
CA PHE A 290 3.45 -12.06 -17.50
C PHE A 290 2.27 -11.06 -17.39
N HIS A 291 2.43 -10.03 -16.56
CA HIS A 291 1.43 -9.02 -16.31
C HIS A 291 1.90 -7.65 -16.80
N PHE A 292 0.98 -6.73 -17.04
CA PHE A 292 1.32 -5.37 -17.49
C PHE A 292 2.31 -4.65 -16.54
N HIS A 293 2.27 -4.95 -15.23
CA HIS A 293 3.20 -4.34 -14.29
C HIS A 293 4.64 -4.86 -14.44
N ASP A 294 4.80 -6.05 -15.00
CA ASP A 294 6.12 -6.66 -15.21
C ASP A 294 6.92 -5.95 -16.32
N LEU A 295 6.25 -5.14 -17.19
CA LEU A 295 6.93 -4.21 -18.10
C LEU A 295 7.78 -3.19 -17.33
N ARG A 296 7.29 -2.71 -16.20
CA ARG A 296 8.06 -1.82 -15.32
C ARG A 296 9.20 -2.57 -14.62
N HIS A 297 9.00 -3.83 -14.24
CA HIS A 297 10.09 -4.67 -13.73
C HIS A 297 11.15 -4.87 -14.80
N THR A 298 10.77 -5.12 -16.05
CA THR A 298 11.69 -5.23 -17.21
C THR A 298 12.54 -3.96 -17.37
N PHE A 299 11.92 -2.78 -17.33
CA PHE A 299 12.66 -1.51 -17.39
C PHE A 299 13.64 -1.36 -16.22
N ALA A 300 13.22 -1.69 -14.98
CA ALA A 300 14.06 -1.60 -13.80
C ALA A 300 15.25 -2.57 -13.84
N THR A 301 15.01 -3.82 -14.29
CA THR A 301 16.07 -4.83 -14.47
C THR A 301 17.10 -4.35 -15.49
N ARG A 302 16.66 -3.84 -16.63
CA ARG A 302 17.56 -3.30 -17.67
C ARG A 302 18.40 -2.12 -17.19
N LEU A 303 17.86 -1.26 -16.33
CA LEU A 303 18.64 -0.19 -15.69
C LEU A 303 19.71 -0.77 -14.76
N GLY A 304 19.36 -1.81 -13.99
CA GLY A 304 20.32 -2.52 -13.13
C GLY A 304 21.42 -3.18 -13.93
N ASP A 305 21.06 -3.91 -15.02
CA ASP A 305 22.00 -4.56 -15.94
C ASP A 305 22.93 -3.53 -16.62
N ALA A 306 22.42 -2.31 -16.88
CA ALA A 306 23.22 -1.18 -17.37
C ALA A 306 24.07 -0.48 -16.28
N GLY A 307 24.18 -1.03 -15.07
CA GLY A 307 24.99 -0.52 -13.99
C GLY A 307 24.39 0.70 -13.24
N CYS A 308 23.11 1.03 -13.45
CA CYS A 308 22.48 2.12 -12.71
C CYS A 308 22.37 1.78 -11.21
N ASN A 309 22.75 2.73 -10.35
CA ASN A 309 22.61 2.56 -8.91
C ASN A 309 21.13 2.61 -8.46
N ALA A 310 20.86 2.06 -7.25
CA ALA A 310 19.50 1.98 -6.69
C ALA A 310 18.81 3.33 -6.56
N THR A 311 19.56 4.41 -6.29
CA THR A 311 19.02 5.76 -6.15
C THR A 311 18.50 6.29 -7.48
N THR A 312 19.24 6.10 -8.58
CA THR A 312 18.82 6.47 -9.93
C THR A 312 17.57 5.69 -10.34
N ILE A 313 17.56 4.37 -10.11
CA ILE A 313 16.39 3.52 -10.39
C ILE A 313 15.19 3.98 -9.55
N ALA A 314 15.37 4.24 -8.24
CA ALA A 314 14.31 4.72 -7.37
C ALA A 314 13.72 6.05 -7.86
N ARG A 315 14.57 6.98 -8.30
CA ARG A 315 14.14 8.30 -8.80
C ARG A 315 13.35 8.18 -10.10
N LEU A 316 13.81 7.41 -11.06
CA LEU A 316 13.11 7.19 -12.34
C LEU A 316 11.76 6.50 -12.14
N LEU A 317 11.72 5.48 -11.29
CA LEU A 317 10.51 4.73 -11.03
C LEU A 317 9.55 5.43 -10.04
N GLY A 318 10.02 6.36 -9.22
CA GLY A 318 9.23 6.98 -8.15
C GLY A 318 8.95 5.97 -7.03
N HIS A 319 9.97 5.26 -6.56
CA HIS A 319 9.89 4.42 -5.37
C HIS A 319 9.99 5.28 -4.11
N SER A 320 9.07 5.09 -3.17
CA SER A 320 9.09 5.77 -1.87
C SER A 320 10.13 5.20 -0.92
N ASN A 321 10.52 3.93 -1.12
CA ASN A 321 11.55 3.24 -0.36
C ASN A 321 12.61 2.70 -1.32
N ILE A 322 13.89 3.02 -1.06
CA ILE A 322 15.03 2.61 -1.88
C ILE A 322 15.21 1.09 -1.94
N GLN A 323 14.79 0.37 -0.89
CA GLN A 323 14.85 -1.09 -0.86
C GLN A 323 14.06 -1.74 -2.02
N MET A 324 13.02 -1.06 -2.52
CA MET A 324 12.31 -1.52 -3.72
C MET A 324 13.18 -1.51 -4.97
N SER A 325 14.21 -0.67 -5.03
CA SER A 325 15.15 -0.55 -6.16
C SER A 325 16.39 -1.40 -5.97
N MET A 326 16.82 -1.65 -4.74
CA MET A 326 18.00 -2.47 -4.43
C MET A 326 17.93 -3.88 -5.03
N ARG A 327 16.72 -4.41 -5.19
CA ARG A 327 16.50 -5.73 -5.81
C ARG A 327 16.93 -5.81 -7.29
N TYR A 328 17.13 -4.68 -7.97
CA TYR A 328 17.56 -4.61 -9.37
C TYR A 328 19.04 -4.29 -9.51
N THR A 329 19.72 -3.96 -8.41
CA THR A 329 21.15 -3.66 -8.41
C THR A 329 21.91 -4.85 -7.86
N HIS A 330 22.46 -5.65 -8.75
CA HIS A 330 23.41 -6.70 -8.38
C HIS A 330 24.82 -6.12 -8.57
N ALA A 331 25.58 -6.05 -7.49
CA ALA A 331 27.01 -5.77 -7.60
C ALA A 331 27.66 -6.98 -8.26
N SER A 332 27.91 -6.94 -9.55
CA SER A 332 28.78 -7.92 -10.21
C SER A 332 30.23 -7.67 -9.77
N ASP A 333 31.07 -8.72 -9.73
CA ASP A 333 32.48 -8.58 -9.44
C ASP A 333 33.19 -7.58 -10.36
N ASP A 334 32.74 -7.52 -11.63
CA ASP A 334 33.25 -6.54 -12.60
C ASP A 334 32.84 -5.11 -12.27
N SER A 335 31.61 -4.89 -11.76
CA SER A 335 31.17 -3.57 -11.32
C SER A 335 31.92 -3.11 -10.08
N LEU A 336 32.25 -4.02 -9.16
CA LEU A 336 33.05 -3.74 -7.97
C LEU A 336 34.48 -3.37 -8.38
N ARG A 337 35.12 -4.15 -9.26
CA ARG A 337 36.45 -3.86 -9.79
C ARG A 337 36.50 -2.52 -10.51
N SER A 338 35.55 -2.27 -11.40
CA SER A 338 35.45 -0.98 -12.14
C SER A 338 35.27 0.20 -11.20
N ALA A 339 34.49 0.06 -10.11
CA ALA A 339 34.30 1.11 -9.14
C ALA A 339 35.60 1.42 -8.37
N VAL A 340 36.36 0.38 -7.98
CA VAL A 340 37.67 0.53 -7.31
C VAL A 340 38.68 1.19 -8.23
N GLU A 341 38.80 0.75 -9.48
CA GLU A 341 39.68 1.36 -10.48
C GLU A 341 39.32 2.84 -10.74
N HIS A 342 38.04 3.14 -10.86
CA HIS A 342 37.60 4.51 -11.06
C HIS A 342 37.87 5.41 -9.82
N ALA A 343 37.78 4.86 -8.62
CA ALA A 343 38.19 5.57 -7.41
C ALA A 343 39.69 5.81 -7.38
N ALA A 344 40.50 4.83 -7.79
CA ALA A 344 41.96 4.93 -7.86
C ALA A 344 42.42 5.97 -8.88
N THR A 345 41.74 6.14 -10.01
CA THR A 345 42.07 7.18 -11.01
C THR A 345 41.84 8.61 -10.50
N LYS A 346 41.01 8.81 -9.50
CA LYS A 346 40.75 10.11 -8.87
C LYS A 346 41.70 10.44 -7.69
N MET A 347 42.59 9.50 -7.35
CA MET A 347 43.63 9.78 -6.33
C MET A 347 44.66 10.76 -6.85
N PRO A 348 45.14 11.71 -6.00
CA PRO A 348 46.23 12.61 -6.37
C PRO A 348 47.46 11.84 -6.83
N GLN A 349 48.14 12.31 -7.86
CA GLN A 349 49.32 11.63 -8.45
C GLN A 349 50.48 11.41 -7.45
N THR A 350 50.52 12.18 -6.39
CA THR A 350 51.52 12.06 -5.29
C THR A 350 51.48 10.69 -4.58
N LEU A 351 50.42 9.93 -4.70
CA LEU A 351 50.31 8.57 -4.15
C LEU A 351 50.67 7.44 -5.15
N LYS A 352 51.10 7.80 -6.35
CA LYS A 352 51.51 6.82 -7.38
C LYS A 352 53.02 6.46 -7.31
N GLN A 353 53.74 6.74 -6.22
CA GLN A 353 55.08 6.20 -6.09
C GLN A 353 55.01 4.70 -5.91
N PRO A 354 55.76 3.91 -6.72
CA PRO A 354 55.79 2.44 -6.54
C PRO A 354 56.39 2.14 -5.16
N LEU A 355 55.65 1.30 -4.40
CA LEU A 355 56.17 0.74 -3.20
C LEU A 355 57.47 0.00 -3.55
N THR A 356 58.60 0.56 -3.13
CA THR A 356 59.91 -0.08 -3.21
C THR A 356 59.80 -1.43 -2.54
N ARG A 357 60.09 -2.52 -3.25
CA ARG A 357 60.12 -3.88 -2.70
C ARG A 357 61.07 -3.88 -1.51
N VAL A 358 60.54 -4.03 -0.31
CA VAL A 358 61.34 -4.39 0.83
C VAL A 358 61.86 -5.81 0.57
N ALA A 359 63.15 -5.95 0.26
CA ALA A 359 63.80 -7.23 0.18
C ALA A 359 63.73 -7.87 1.55
N VAL A 360 63.00 -8.95 1.67
CA VAL A 360 63.02 -9.83 2.82
C VAL A 360 64.30 -10.68 2.63
N ASN A 361 65.39 -10.29 3.31
CA ASN A 361 66.55 -11.16 3.46
C ASN A 361 66.15 -12.34 4.35
N THR A 362 66.26 -13.55 3.82
CA THR A 362 66.22 -14.82 4.48
C THR A 362 67.40 -14.99 5.42
#